data_d94c20f050adab8daf3902729cea6bac
#
_entry.id   d94c20f050adab8daf3902729cea6bac
#
_cell.length_a   1.000
_cell.length_b   1.000
_cell.length_c   1.000
_cell.angle_alpha   90.00
_cell.angle_beta   90.00
_cell.angle_gamma   90.00
#
_symmetry.space_group_name_H-M   'P 1'
#
loop_
_entity.id
_entity.type
_entity.pdbx_description
1 polymer ?
#
loop_
_entity_poly.entity_id
_entity_poly.type
_entity_poly.pdbx_seq_one_letter_code
_entity_poly.pdbx_strand_id
1 'polypeptide(L)'
;MAFFKKLKEKLFKSSSKLDEGLDAIIEDGGVEETIEAPDVPLDDENAKAILPEPEPEPEPEPEPEPEPEPEPEPEPEPEPEPEPEPEPEPEPEPEIAAQTPAPKAGLLDRLLGRGETKTVVRRELDDDMLEQLEELLIQSDMGVDTALRVTANMAEGRFGKRMSAQEIKQLLTEEVARIMEPVAKPMPLYATKPQVVLVVGVNGSGKTTTIGKLASQFKAAGKSVVIAAGDTFRAAAVEQLQVWGDRAGVPVLTAPEGSDPASLAFDAMTKAQADGADLLMIDTAGRLQNRQDLMEELAKIVRVIRKKDPDAPHNTLLVLDATTGQNALSQVETFKKLADVSGLIMTKLDGTAKGGVLVALADKFGLPIHAIGVGEQIDDLAPFDPEDFAKALTGLE
;
A
#
# COMPACT_ATOMS: atom_id res chain seq x y z
N MET A 1 15.39 6.47 9.01
CA MET A 1 15.43 7.90 8.59
C MET A 1 15.68 8.12 7.10
N ALA A 2 16.68 7.48 6.45
CA ALA A 2 16.93 7.71 5.02
C ALA A 2 15.79 7.21 4.11
N PHE A 3 15.19 6.05 4.38
CA PHE A 3 14.08 5.51 3.60
C PHE A 3 12.80 6.33 3.78
N PHE A 4 12.47 6.79 4.99
CA PHE A 4 11.31 7.65 5.24
C PHE A 4 11.38 8.96 4.45
N LYS A 5 12.56 9.62 4.44
CA LYS A 5 12.76 10.82 3.62
C LYS A 5 12.52 10.53 2.14
N LYS A 6 13.02 9.40 1.64
CA LYS A 6 12.83 8.94 0.26
C LYS A 6 11.37 8.57 -0.01
N LEU A 7 10.71 7.89 0.92
CA LEU A 7 9.28 7.58 0.85
C LEU A 7 8.45 8.87 0.75
N LYS A 8 8.70 9.85 1.62
CA LYS A 8 8.02 11.15 1.61
C LYS A 8 8.25 11.90 0.29
N GLU A 9 9.50 11.98 -0.19
CA GLU A 9 9.83 12.61 -1.48
C GLU A 9 9.14 11.91 -2.67
N LYS A 10 9.00 10.60 -2.64
CA LYS A 10 8.42 9.80 -3.70
C LYS A 10 6.88 9.76 -3.66
N LEU A 11 6.29 9.78 -2.47
CA LEU A 11 4.84 9.90 -2.29
C LEU A 11 4.33 11.36 -2.39
N PHE A 12 5.20 12.32 -2.65
CA PHE A 12 4.86 13.74 -2.72
C PHE A 12 3.65 14.04 -3.62
N LYS A 13 3.49 13.36 -4.75
CA LYS A 13 2.32 13.53 -5.63
C LYS A 13 1.01 13.04 -5.00
N SER A 14 1.07 12.02 -4.16
CA SER A 14 -0.09 11.50 -3.45
C SER A 14 -0.44 12.38 -2.26
N SER A 15 0.57 12.75 -1.48
CA SER A 15 0.38 13.63 -0.32
C SER A 15 -0.03 15.04 -0.72
N SER A 16 0.52 15.62 -1.80
CA SER A 16 0.15 16.98 -2.22
C SER A 16 -1.32 17.10 -2.62
N LYS A 17 -1.89 16.12 -3.32
CA LYS A 17 -3.30 16.13 -3.68
C LYS A 17 -4.21 16.01 -2.45
N LEU A 18 -3.85 15.14 -1.51
CA LEU A 18 -4.61 14.96 -0.29
C LEU A 18 -4.46 16.16 0.64
N ASP A 19 -3.27 16.74 0.70
CA ASP A 19 -2.94 17.95 1.45
C ASP A 19 -3.71 19.17 0.91
N GLU A 20 -3.62 19.44 -0.39
CA GLU A 20 -4.36 20.51 -1.07
C GLU A 20 -5.88 20.33 -0.93
N GLY A 21 -6.37 19.09 -1.03
CA GLY A 21 -7.78 18.77 -0.85
C GLY A 21 -8.26 19.02 0.57
N LEU A 22 -7.49 18.64 1.59
CA LEU A 22 -7.81 18.90 2.99
C LEU A 22 -7.80 20.40 3.32
N ASP A 23 -6.83 21.15 2.79
CA ASP A 23 -6.78 22.60 2.96
C ASP A 23 -7.99 23.27 2.30
N ALA A 24 -8.35 22.88 1.07
CA ALA A 24 -9.53 23.39 0.36
C ALA A 24 -10.83 23.08 1.11
N ILE A 25 -10.97 21.87 1.65
CA ILE A 25 -12.13 21.49 2.48
C ILE A 25 -12.25 22.40 3.71
N ILE A 26 -11.15 22.71 4.40
CA ILE A 26 -11.16 23.55 5.60
C ILE A 26 -11.44 25.01 5.24
N GLU A 27 -10.93 25.52 4.11
CA GLU A 27 -11.19 26.88 3.64
C GLU A 27 -12.65 27.07 3.21
N ASP A 28 -13.29 26.03 2.68
CA ASP A 28 -14.71 26.05 2.28
C ASP A 28 -15.61 25.96 3.53
N GLY A 29 -16.06 27.14 4.00
CA GLY A 29 -16.90 27.28 5.21
C GLY A 29 -16.13 27.37 6.53
N GLY A 30 -14.80 27.50 6.50
CA GLY A 30 -13.98 27.72 7.67
C GLY A 30 -14.10 29.13 8.24
N VAL A 31 -13.91 29.26 9.54
CA VAL A 31 -13.88 30.54 10.27
C VAL A 31 -12.48 30.78 10.81
N GLU A 32 -11.97 32.00 10.60
CA GLU A 32 -10.69 32.40 11.16
C GLU A 32 -10.80 32.55 12.69
N GLU A 33 -10.00 31.80 13.42
CA GLU A 33 -9.87 31.90 14.89
C GLU A 33 -8.47 32.37 15.26
N THR A 34 -8.41 33.35 16.15
CA THR A 34 -7.14 33.87 16.68
C THR A 34 -6.73 33.02 17.89
N ILE A 35 -5.61 32.31 17.82
CA ILE A 35 -5.10 31.54 18.94
C ILE A 35 -4.11 32.41 19.70
N GLU A 36 -4.44 32.78 20.95
CA GLU A 36 -3.46 33.30 21.89
C GLU A 36 -2.58 32.14 22.39
N ALA A 37 -1.26 32.30 22.32
CA ALA A 37 -0.32 31.28 22.81
C ALA A 37 -0.62 31.00 24.29
N PRO A 38 -0.73 29.73 24.72
CA PRO A 38 -0.95 29.43 26.12
C PRO A 38 0.28 29.83 26.95
N ASP A 39 0.03 30.69 27.97
CA ASP A 39 0.96 30.91 29.07
C ASP A 39 1.16 29.55 29.75
N VAL A 40 2.39 29.07 29.77
CA VAL A 40 2.78 27.82 30.44
C VAL A 40 3.00 28.14 31.92
N PRO A 41 2.16 27.68 32.83
CA PRO A 41 2.51 27.60 34.25
C PRO A 41 3.27 26.28 34.48
N LEU A 42 4.50 26.40 34.92
CA LEU A 42 5.24 25.33 35.61
C LEU A 42 4.59 25.18 37.00
N ASP A 43 4.10 23.96 37.32
CA ASP A 43 4.18 23.34 38.67
C ASP A 43 3.36 22.05 38.71
N ASP A 44 4.04 20.98 38.85
CA ASP A 44 4.32 20.13 40.02
C ASP A 44 3.15 19.31 40.61
N GLU A 45 3.44 17.99 40.63
CA GLU A 45 3.06 16.95 41.60
C GLU A 45 1.60 16.42 41.71
N ASN A 46 1.55 15.11 41.43
CA ASN A 46 0.87 14.09 42.23
C ASN A 46 -0.63 13.87 42.09
N ALA A 47 -1.01 12.82 41.34
CA ALA A 47 -2.17 12.01 41.75
C ALA A 47 -2.12 10.56 41.18
N LYS A 48 -1.98 9.63 42.09
CA LYS A 48 -2.27 8.21 41.92
C LYS A 48 -3.76 8.04 41.57
N ALA A 49 -4.06 7.45 40.41
CA ALA A 49 -5.43 6.99 40.09
C ALA A 49 -5.48 5.46 40.10
N ILE A 50 -6.44 4.98 40.86
CA ILE A 50 -6.87 3.61 41.08
C ILE A 50 -7.60 3.12 39.81
N LEU A 51 -7.19 1.97 39.29
CA LEU A 51 -7.88 1.28 38.20
C LEU A 51 -9.07 0.48 38.75
N PRO A 52 -10.25 0.51 38.12
CA PRO A 52 -11.32 -0.46 38.37
C PRO A 52 -11.14 -1.74 37.55
N GLU A 53 -11.52 -2.88 38.14
CA GLU A 53 -11.51 -4.21 37.53
C GLU A 53 -12.58 -4.34 36.42
N PRO A 54 -12.34 -5.16 35.39
CA PRO A 54 -13.29 -5.37 34.30
C PRO A 54 -14.42 -6.35 34.68
N GLU A 55 -15.65 -6.02 34.24
CA GLU A 55 -16.82 -6.90 34.33
C GLU A 55 -16.80 -8.01 33.24
N PRO A 56 -17.39 -9.18 33.49
CA PRO A 56 -17.35 -10.31 32.56
C PRO A 56 -18.26 -10.13 31.35
N GLU A 57 -17.77 -10.58 30.19
CA GLU A 57 -18.44 -10.54 28.89
C GLU A 57 -19.63 -11.52 28.82
N PRO A 58 -20.73 -11.19 28.12
CA PRO A 58 -21.85 -12.11 27.87
C PRO A 58 -21.53 -13.11 26.75
N GLU A 59 -22.08 -14.34 26.90
CA GLU A 59 -21.94 -15.43 25.95
C GLU A 59 -22.64 -15.14 24.60
N PRO A 60 -22.11 -15.61 23.46
CA PRO A 60 -22.67 -15.34 22.14
C PRO A 60 -23.93 -16.17 21.87
N GLU A 61 -24.93 -15.54 21.23
CA GLU A 61 -26.14 -16.18 20.71
C GLU A 61 -25.85 -16.98 19.43
N PRO A 62 -26.59 -18.07 19.14
CA PRO A 62 -26.35 -18.92 17.98
C PRO A 62 -26.78 -18.24 16.67
N GLU A 63 -25.95 -18.43 15.64
CA GLU A 63 -26.14 -17.89 14.28
C GLU A 63 -27.32 -18.58 13.55
N PRO A 64 -28.09 -17.83 12.75
CA PRO A 64 -29.15 -18.39 11.89
C PRO A 64 -28.59 -19.12 10.67
N GLU A 65 -29.25 -20.19 10.23
CA GLU A 65 -28.89 -20.97 9.05
C GLU A 65 -29.05 -20.17 7.76
N PRO A 66 -28.16 -20.35 6.74
CA PRO A 66 -28.21 -19.62 5.49
C PRO A 66 -29.38 -20.04 4.58
N GLU A 67 -30.05 -19.05 3.99
CA GLU A 67 -31.05 -19.23 2.95
C GLU A 67 -30.42 -19.65 1.59
N PRO A 68 -31.11 -20.42 0.75
CA PRO A 68 -30.57 -20.88 -0.52
C PRO A 68 -30.45 -19.75 -1.55
N GLU A 69 -29.32 -19.74 -2.28
CA GLU A 69 -29.00 -18.76 -3.32
C GLU A 69 -29.93 -18.85 -4.55
N PRO A 70 -30.34 -17.73 -5.14
CA PRO A 70 -31.09 -17.73 -6.41
C PRO A 70 -30.19 -18.07 -7.60
N GLU A 71 -30.76 -18.74 -8.61
CA GLU A 71 -30.10 -19.10 -9.87
C GLU A 71 -29.72 -17.87 -10.70
N PRO A 72 -28.58 -17.86 -11.41
CA PRO A 72 -28.13 -16.72 -12.18
C PRO A 72 -29.00 -16.48 -13.43
N GLU A 73 -29.37 -15.23 -13.67
CA GLU A 73 -30.01 -14.77 -14.91
C GLU A 73 -29.00 -14.73 -16.07
N PRO A 74 -29.44 -14.96 -17.33
CA PRO A 74 -28.57 -14.96 -18.49
C PRO A 74 -28.04 -13.56 -18.82
N GLU A 75 -26.76 -13.50 -19.19
CA GLU A 75 -26.03 -12.26 -19.52
C GLU A 75 -26.61 -11.62 -20.83
N PRO A 76 -26.75 -10.28 -20.86
CA PRO A 76 -27.11 -9.56 -22.07
C PRO A 76 -25.98 -9.54 -23.10
N GLU A 77 -26.30 -9.58 -24.38
CA GLU A 77 -25.35 -9.46 -25.49
C GLU A 77 -24.68 -8.08 -25.53
N PRO A 78 -23.40 -7.95 -25.91
CA PRO A 78 -22.70 -6.68 -25.93
C PRO A 78 -23.24 -5.74 -27.02
N GLU A 79 -23.49 -4.48 -26.64
CA GLU A 79 -23.82 -3.39 -27.54
C GLU A 79 -22.58 -2.97 -28.37
N PRO A 80 -22.76 -2.51 -29.64
CA PRO A 80 -21.64 -2.06 -30.46
C PRO A 80 -20.99 -0.79 -29.95
N GLU A 81 -19.65 -0.71 -30.04
CA GLU A 81 -18.85 0.43 -29.61
C GLU A 81 -19.19 1.71 -30.43
N PRO A 82 -19.29 2.88 -29.76
CA PRO A 82 -19.48 4.16 -30.45
C PRO A 82 -18.19 4.59 -31.17
N GLU A 83 -18.35 5.20 -32.34
CA GLU A 83 -17.28 5.81 -33.11
C GLU A 83 -16.63 7.00 -32.37
N PRO A 84 -15.31 7.21 -32.50
CA PRO A 84 -14.63 8.30 -31.78
C PRO A 84 -15.06 9.67 -32.28
N GLU A 85 -15.40 10.56 -31.34
CA GLU A 85 -15.67 11.97 -31.59
C GLU A 85 -14.38 12.74 -31.95
N PRO A 86 -14.46 13.78 -32.82
CA PRO A 86 -13.28 14.57 -33.19
C PRO A 86 -12.76 15.43 -32.02
N GLU A 87 -11.44 15.54 -31.95
CA GLU A 87 -10.71 16.31 -30.92
C GLU A 87 -11.08 17.82 -31.01
N PRO A 88 -11.30 18.50 -29.86
CA PRO A 88 -11.54 19.93 -29.82
C PRO A 88 -10.27 20.74 -30.10
N GLU A 89 -10.42 21.85 -30.87
CA GLU A 89 -9.36 22.82 -31.14
C GLU A 89 -8.90 23.54 -29.86
N PRO A 90 -7.61 23.93 -29.74
CA PRO A 90 -7.09 24.58 -28.54
C PRO A 90 -7.65 25.97 -28.33
N GLU A 91 -8.15 26.23 -27.11
CA GLU A 91 -8.56 27.58 -26.68
C GLU A 91 -7.34 28.50 -26.44
N PRO A 92 -7.48 29.82 -26.66
CA PRO A 92 -6.37 30.77 -26.47
C PRO A 92 -6.08 31.01 -24.98
N GLU A 93 -4.77 31.13 -24.69
CA GLU A 93 -4.23 31.41 -23.35
C GLU A 93 -4.77 32.72 -22.75
N PRO A 94 -5.12 32.79 -21.46
CA PRO A 94 -5.52 34.03 -20.80
C PRO A 94 -4.29 34.91 -20.49
N GLU A 95 -4.39 36.18 -20.86
CA GLU A 95 -3.42 37.22 -20.53
C GLU A 95 -3.23 37.39 -19.03
N ILE A 96 -1.97 37.37 -18.60
CA ILE A 96 -1.54 37.60 -17.22
C ILE A 96 -1.79 39.04 -16.81
N ALA A 97 -2.80 39.30 -16.01
CA ALA A 97 -3.01 40.59 -15.36
C ALA A 97 -1.96 40.78 -14.25
N ALA A 98 -1.22 41.88 -14.34
CA ALA A 98 -0.18 42.30 -13.41
C ALA A 98 -0.74 42.51 -12.00
N GLN A 99 -0.22 41.72 -11.05
CA GLN A 99 -0.50 41.86 -9.62
C GLN A 99 0.23 43.10 -9.07
N THR A 100 -0.50 44.01 -8.49
CA THR A 100 0.04 45.14 -7.70
C THR A 100 0.63 44.61 -6.38
N PRO A 101 1.80 45.10 -5.96
CA PRO A 101 2.43 44.59 -4.73
C PRO A 101 1.68 45.10 -3.49
N ALA A 102 1.39 44.16 -2.57
CA ALA A 102 0.85 44.44 -1.25
C ALA A 102 1.80 45.30 -0.40
N PRO A 103 1.30 46.17 0.48
CA PRO A 103 2.11 47.05 1.30
C PRO A 103 2.93 46.30 2.32
N LYS A 104 4.23 46.55 2.33
CA LYS A 104 5.18 45.98 3.34
C LYS A 104 4.83 46.51 4.74
N ALA A 105 4.57 45.59 5.66
CA ALA A 105 4.39 45.88 7.10
C ALA A 105 5.54 46.71 7.64
N GLY A 106 5.22 47.77 8.36
CA GLY A 106 6.19 48.75 8.84
C GLY A 106 7.06 48.23 9.98
N LEU A 107 8.29 48.72 10.02
CA LEU A 107 9.35 48.43 11.02
C LEU A 107 8.93 48.71 12.47
N LEU A 108 7.81 49.38 12.72
CA LEU A 108 7.30 49.75 14.03
C LEU A 108 6.56 48.62 14.77
N ASP A 109 6.04 47.62 14.09
CA ASP A 109 5.35 46.50 14.73
C ASP A 109 6.31 45.48 15.37
N ARG A 110 7.59 45.47 14.95
CA ARG A 110 8.62 44.60 15.53
C ARG A 110 9.16 45.08 16.91
N LEU A 111 8.90 46.32 17.28
CA LEU A 111 9.43 46.89 18.52
C LEU A 111 8.50 46.78 19.74
N LEU A 112 7.22 46.39 19.51
CA LEU A 112 6.18 46.37 20.55
C LEU A 112 5.89 44.99 21.13
N GLY A 113 6.71 43.96 20.88
CA GLY A 113 6.63 42.67 21.59
C GLY A 113 5.24 42.01 21.60
N ARG A 114 4.39 42.30 20.61
CA ARG A 114 3.15 41.56 20.44
C ARG A 114 3.48 40.20 19.80
N GLY A 115 3.30 39.14 20.57
CA GLY A 115 3.38 37.78 20.12
C GLY A 115 2.61 37.64 18.79
N GLU A 116 3.23 36.97 17.80
CA GLU A 116 2.58 36.66 16.54
C GLU A 116 1.30 35.87 16.83
N THR A 117 0.17 36.55 16.78
CA THR A 117 -1.13 35.87 16.78
C THR A 117 -1.26 35.13 15.47
N LYS A 118 -1.09 33.81 15.51
CA LYS A 118 -1.38 32.95 14.36
C LYS A 118 -2.89 32.82 14.22
N THR A 119 -3.41 33.33 13.12
CA THR A 119 -4.80 33.06 12.70
C THR A 119 -4.83 31.68 12.08
N VAL A 120 -5.70 30.81 12.55
CA VAL A 120 -5.90 29.46 12.02
C VAL A 120 -7.35 29.34 11.57
N VAL A 121 -7.56 28.91 10.34
CA VAL A 121 -8.89 28.61 9.83
C VAL A 121 -9.35 27.29 10.43
N ARG A 122 -10.55 27.26 10.99
CA ARG A 122 -11.20 26.09 11.56
C ARG A 122 -12.58 25.92 10.98
N ARG A 123 -12.94 24.68 10.62
CA ARG A 123 -14.26 24.30 10.13
C ARG A 123 -14.91 23.32 11.10
N GLU A 124 -16.23 23.38 11.23
CA GLU A 124 -17.01 22.43 12.01
C GLU A 124 -17.03 21.07 11.30
N LEU A 125 -16.79 19.99 12.04
CA LEU A 125 -16.88 18.63 11.54
C LEU A 125 -18.36 18.23 11.51
N ASP A 126 -19.04 18.59 10.44
CA ASP A 126 -20.44 18.32 10.12
C ASP A 126 -20.59 17.30 8.98
N ASP A 127 -21.83 16.99 8.61
CA ASP A 127 -22.12 16.03 7.54
C ASP A 127 -21.53 16.47 6.19
N ASP A 128 -21.58 17.77 5.87
CA ASP A 128 -21.05 18.30 4.61
C ASP A 128 -19.52 18.15 4.54
N MET A 129 -18.83 18.40 5.65
CA MET A 129 -17.38 18.20 5.73
C MET A 129 -17.02 16.72 5.64
N LEU A 130 -17.78 15.83 6.28
CA LEU A 130 -17.55 14.39 6.20
C LEU A 130 -17.74 13.88 4.78
N GLU A 131 -18.77 14.32 4.05
CA GLU A 131 -18.99 13.95 2.65
C GLU A 131 -17.81 14.39 1.76
N GLN A 132 -17.32 15.61 1.93
CA GLN A 132 -16.15 16.09 1.19
C GLN A 132 -14.85 15.29 1.52
N LEU A 133 -14.66 14.91 2.79
CA LEU A 133 -13.56 14.05 3.19
C LEU A 133 -13.65 12.65 2.55
N GLU A 134 -14.85 12.06 2.52
CA GLU A 134 -15.12 10.79 1.86
C GLU A 134 -14.77 10.83 0.37
N GLU A 135 -15.24 11.86 -0.34
CA GLU A 135 -14.92 12.06 -1.75
C GLU A 135 -13.42 12.17 -1.98
N LEU A 136 -12.72 12.94 -1.16
CA LEU A 136 -11.27 13.11 -1.24
C LEU A 136 -10.52 11.78 -1.03
N LEU A 137 -10.93 10.99 -0.04
CA LEU A 137 -10.35 9.67 0.23
C LEU A 137 -10.63 8.67 -0.90
N ILE A 138 -11.84 8.69 -1.47
CA ILE A 138 -12.19 7.87 -2.64
C ILE A 138 -11.33 8.25 -3.84
N GLN A 139 -11.13 9.55 -4.10
CA GLN A 139 -10.25 10.04 -5.18
C GLN A 139 -8.78 9.63 -5.00
N SER A 140 -8.34 9.38 -3.76
CA SER A 140 -7.03 8.83 -3.44
C SER A 140 -6.91 7.30 -3.62
N ASP A 141 -7.92 6.64 -4.20
CA ASP A 141 -8.07 5.19 -4.34
C ASP A 141 -8.20 4.41 -3.02
N MET A 142 -8.66 5.03 -1.94
CA MET A 142 -8.95 4.33 -0.68
C MET A 142 -10.20 3.41 -0.79
N GLY A 143 -11.04 3.64 -1.81
CA GLY A 143 -12.28 2.90 -2.01
C GLY A 143 -13.40 3.35 -1.08
N VAL A 144 -14.65 3.11 -1.50
CA VAL A 144 -15.84 3.65 -0.79
C VAL A 144 -15.94 3.09 0.63
N ASP A 145 -15.90 1.77 0.80
CA ASP A 145 -16.12 1.13 2.11
C ASP A 145 -15.09 1.58 3.16
N THR A 146 -13.82 1.69 2.75
CA THR A 146 -12.73 2.13 3.64
C THR A 146 -12.83 3.62 3.93
N ALA A 147 -13.16 4.47 2.94
CA ALA A 147 -13.33 5.90 3.11
C ALA A 147 -14.44 6.19 4.13
N LEU A 148 -15.63 5.60 3.96
CA LEU A 148 -16.75 5.72 4.89
C LEU A 148 -16.38 5.33 6.32
N ARG A 149 -15.62 4.26 6.50
CA ARG A 149 -15.21 3.81 7.83
C ARG A 149 -14.19 4.76 8.45
N VAL A 150 -13.22 5.23 7.67
CA VAL A 150 -12.21 6.20 8.13
C VAL A 150 -12.88 7.49 8.60
N THR A 151 -13.79 8.06 7.80
CA THR A 151 -14.50 9.30 8.15
C THR A 151 -15.42 9.12 9.35
N ALA A 152 -16.15 7.99 9.44
CA ALA A 152 -16.97 7.67 10.61
C ALA A 152 -16.13 7.60 11.90
N ASN A 153 -14.97 6.94 11.86
CA ASN A 153 -14.06 6.85 13.01
C ASN A 153 -13.46 8.23 13.38
N MET A 154 -13.14 9.05 12.39
CA MET A 154 -12.68 10.42 12.63
C MET A 154 -13.74 11.28 13.30
N ALA A 155 -15.03 11.09 12.94
CA ALA A 155 -16.16 11.82 13.50
C ALA A 155 -16.51 11.37 14.92
N GLU A 156 -16.15 10.15 15.33
CA GLU A 156 -16.55 9.60 16.63
C GLU A 156 -16.08 10.49 17.80
N GLY A 157 -17.06 11.00 18.58
CA GLY A 157 -16.83 11.92 19.71
C GLY A 157 -16.29 13.31 19.32
N ARG A 158 -16.23 13.64 18.02
CA ARG A 158 -15.72 14.91 17.48
C ARG A 158 -16.74 15.66 16.60
N PHE A 159 -17.85 15.02 16.26
CA PHE A 159 -18.91 15.66 15.47
C PHE A 159 -19.37 16.99 16.10
N GLY A 160 -19.50 18.03 15.29
CA GLY A 160 -19.80 19.40 15.72
C GLY A 160 -18.64 20.17 16.33
N LYS A 161 -17.44 19.60 16.43
CA LYS A 161 -16.23 20.32 16.87
C LYS A 161 -15.56 21.03 15.70
N ARG A 162 -15.04 22.23 15.97
CA ARG A 162 -14.25 22.97 14.98
C ARG A 162 -12.81 22.46 14.96
N MET A 163 -12.32 22.13 13.79
CA MET A 163 -11.01 21.57 13.57
C MET A 163 -10.25 22.31 12.47
N SER A 164 -8.96 22.44 12.64
CA SER A 164 -8.04 22.96 11.63
C SER A 164 -7.61 21.85 10.66
N ALA A 165 -7.06 22.23 9.49
CA ALA A 165 -6.50 21.29 8.54
C ALA A 165 -5.44 20.37 9.18
N GLN A 166 -4.58 20.92 10.03
CA GLN A 166 -3.54 20.13 10.71
C GLN A 166 -4.13 19.09 11.68
N GLU A 167 -5.17 19.45 12.43
CA GLU A 167 -5.88 18.52 13.33
C GLU A 167 -6.57 17.40 12.54
N ILE A 168 -7.20 17.71 11.40
CA ILE A 168 -7.79 16.70 10.51
C ILE A 168 -6.71 15.79 9.89
N LYS A 169 -5.59 16.37 9.40
CA LYS A 169 -4.46 15.58 8.88
C LYS A 169 -3.90 14.63 9.94
N GLN A 170 -3.78 15.09 11.19
CA GLN A 170 -3.32 14.26 12.30
C GLN A 170 -4.30 13.10 12.57
N LEU A 171 -5.59 13.36 12.66
CA LEU A 171 -6.61 12.32 12.86
C LEU A 171 -6.60 11.29 11.72
N LEU A 172 -6.50 11.76 10.48
CA LEU A 172 -6.42 10.87 9.33
C LEU A 172 -5.15 10.01 9.39
N THR A 173 -4.01 10.59 9.78
CA THR A 173 -2.75 9.86 9.96
C THR A 173 -2.88 8.76 11.01
N GLU A 174 -3.45 9.10 12.17
CA GLU A 174 -3.68 8.15 13.26
C GLU A 174 -4.60 7.00 12.83
N GLU A 175 -5.68 7.31 12.10
CA GLU A 175 -6.64 6.31 11.63
C GLU A 175 -6.02 5.41 10.55
N VAL A 176 -5.29 5.97 9.60
CA VAL A 176 -4.56 5.19 8.59
C VAL A 176 -3.52 4.29 9.27
N ALA A 177 -2.71 4.82 10.19
CA ALA A 177 -1.73 4.02 10.92
C ALA A 177 -2.40 2.87 11.70
N ARG A 178 -3.53 3.12 12.35
CA ARG A 178 -4.32 2.11 13.08
C ARG A 178 -4.81 0.97 12.18
N ILE A 179 -5.25 1.28 10.95
CA ILE A 179 -5.66 0.27 9.97
C ILE A 179 -4.45 -0.54 9.48
N MET A 180 -3.31 0.11 9.32
CA MET A 180 -2.11 -0.51 8.74
C MET A 180 -1.28 -1.31 9.75
N GLU A 181 -1.32 -0.98 11.04
CA GLU A 181 -0.52 -1.63 12.09
C GLU A 181 -0.68 -3.17 12.14
N PRO A 182 -1.89 -3.75 12.10
CA PRO A 182 -2.07 -5.22 12.17
C PRO A 182 -1.43 -5.98 11.00
N VAL A 183 -1.29 -5.32 9.84
CA VAL A 183 -0.75 -5.92 8.61
C VAL A 183 0.72 -5.59 8.36
N ALA A 184 1.33 -4.68 9.12
CA ALA A 184 2.74 -4.34 9.02
C ALA A 184 3.61 -5.43 9.64
N LYS A 185 3.84 -6.51 8.89
CA LYS A 185 4.59 -7.67 9.37
C LYS A 185 5.71 -8.01 8.40
N PRO A 186 6.97 -8.07 8.83
CA PRO A 186 8.06 -8.53 8.00
C PRO A 186 7.81 -9.97 7.53
N MET A 187 8.39 -10.34 6.39
CA MET A 187 8.32 -11.72 5.92
C MET A 187 8.95 -12.67 6.95
N PRO A 188 8.22 -13.68 7.44
CA PRO A 188 8.75 -14.59 8.43
C PRO A 188 9.89 -15.43 7.82
N LEU A 189 10.97 -15.62 8.60
CA LEU A 189 12.05 -16.51 8.26
C LEU A 189 11.96 -17.78 9.13
N TYR A 190 11.91 -18.91 8.46
CA TYR A 190 11.79 -20.22 9.11
C TYR A 190 13.16 -20.90 9.23
N ALA A 191 13.27 -21.85 10.16
CA ALA A 191 14.49 -22.65 10.31
C ALA A 191 14.68 -23.69 9.19
N THR A 192 13.64 -23.95 8.39
CA THR A 192 13.66 -24.89 7.27
C THR A 192 14.61 -24.44 6.17
N LYS A 193 15.33 -25.38 5.58
CA LYS A 193 16.30 -25.13 4.48
C LYS A 193 16.05 -26.07 3.30
N PRO A 194 15.77 -25.52 2.12
CA PRO A 194 15.49 -24.10 1.85
C PRO A 194 14.08 -23.70 2.32
N GLN A 195 13.93 -22.48 2.85
CA GLN A 195 12.62 -21.84 2.89
C GLN A 195 12.21 -21.49 1.46
N VAL A 196 11.08 -21.99 1.01
CA VAL A 196 10.58 -21.79 -0.35
C VAL A 196 9.62 -20.60 -0.40
N VAL A 197 9.95 -19.62 -1.23
CA VAL A 197 9.17 -18.41 -1.45
C VAL A 197 8.67 -18.41 -2.89
N LEU A 198 7.37 -18.58 -3.08
CA LEU A 198 6.72 -18.49 -4.39
C LEU A 198 6.29 -17.04 -4.62
N VAL A 199 6.68 -16.44 -5.73
CA VAL A 199 6.35 -15.04 -6.04
C VAL A 199 5.36 -14.98 -7.20
N VAL A 200 4.17 -14.46 -6.90
CA VAL A 200 3.03 -14.40 -7.83
C VAL A 200 2.59 -12.95 -8.07
N GLY A 201 1.79 -12.72 -9.11
CA GLY A 201 1.26 -11.39 -9.46
C GLY A 201 1.14 -11.22 -10.96
N VAL A 202 0.48 -10.16 -11.42
CA VAL A 202 0.27 -9.89 -12.85
C VAL A 202 1.57 -9.50 -13.56
N ASN A 203 1.59 -9.59 -14.89
CA ASN A 203 2.71 -9.09 -15.69
C ASN A 203 2.88 -7.58 -15.47
N GLY A 204 4.13 -7.13 -15.33
CA GLY A 204 4.44 -5.73 -15.07
C GLY A 204 4.32 -5.29 -13.62
N SER A 205 3.81 -6.12 -12.69
CA SER A 205 3.71 -5.76 -11.28
C SER A 205 5.07 -5.65 -10.56
N GLY A 206 6.17 -5.96 -11.19
CA GLY A 206 7.51 -5.86 -10.59
C GLY A 206 8.01 -7.13 -9.90
N LYS A 207 7.42 -8.33 -10.15
CA LYS A 207 7.85 -9.61 -9.55
C LYS A 207 9.35 -9.86 -9.70
N THR A 208 9.83 -9.90 -10.93
CA THR A 208 11.24 -10.17 -11.26
C THR A 208 12.20 -9.20 -10.57
N THR A 209 11.86 -7.89 -10.58
CA THR A 209 12.63 -6.86 -9.89
C THR A 209 12.60 -7.05 -8.37
N THR A 210 11.45 -7.39 -7.82
CA THR A 210 11.27 -7.65 -6.38
C THR A 210 12.09 -8.84 -5.93
N ILE A 211 12.09 -9.95 -6.69
CA ILE A 211 12.93 -11.13 -6.41
C ILE A 211 14.41 -10.73 -6.39
N GLY A 212 14.87 -9.97 -7.39
CA GLY A 212 16.24 -9.51 -7.47
C GLY A 212 16.66 -8.66 -6.27
N LYS A 213 15.80 -7.72 -5.84
CA LYS A 213 16.03 -6.87 -4.67
C LYS A 213 16.06 -7.68 -3.38
N LEU A 214 15.06 -8.54 -3.15
CA LEU A 214 15.01 -9.41 -1.97
C LEU A 214 16.22 -10.35 -1.90
N ALA A 215 16.57 -10.98 -3.02
CA ALA A 215 17.74 -11.86 -3.08
C ALA A 215 19.03 -11.12 -2.73
N SER A 216 19.22 -9.89 -3.23
CA SER A 216 20.34 -9.02 -2.91
C SER A 216 20.39 -8.67 -1.42
N GLN A 217 19.23 -8.30 -0.83
CA GLN A 217 19.11 -7.96 0.59
C GLN A 217 19.38 -9.17 1.50
N PHE A 218 18.82 -10.35 1.18
CA PHE A 218 19.09 -11.58 1.93
C PHE A 218 20.53 -12.01 1.83
N LYS A 219 21.14 -11.88 0.64
CA LYS A 219 22.57 -12.17 0.46
C LYS A 219 23.45 -11.24 1.28
N ALA A 220 23.13 -9.94 1.31
CA ALA A 220 23.82 -8.96 2.14
C ALA A 220 23.66 -9.26 3.65
N ALA A 221 22.53 -9.84 4.05
CA ALA A 221 22.26 -10.33 5.42
C ALA A 221 22.92 -11.71 5.71
N GLY A 222 23.79 -12.20 4.83
CA GLY A 222 24.55 -13.43 5.02
C GLY A 222 23.76 -14.72 4.74
N LYS A 223 22.60 -14.64 4.08
CA LYS A 223 21.82 -15.81 3.69
C LYS A 223 22.28 -16.36 2.33
N SER A 224 22.23 -17.68 2.18
CA SER A 224 22.39 -18.35 0.90
C SER A 224 21.05 -18.44 0.18
N VAL A 225 20.97 -17.89 -1.04
CA VAL A 225 19.76 -17.79 -1.83
C VAL A 225 19.95 -18.48 -3.17
N VAL A 226 18.91 -19.17 -3.64
CA VAL A 226 18.79 -19.72 -5.00
C VAL A 226 17.54 -19.14 -5.63
N ILE A 227 17.60 -18.80 -6.91
CA ILE A 227 16.45 -18.27 -7.67
C ILE A 227 16.11 -19.26 -8.79
N ALA A 228 14.80 -19.50 -9.01
CA ALA A 228 14.27 -20.19 -10.18
C ALA A 228 13.50 -19.19 -11.06
N ALA A 229 13.94 -19.01 -12.31
CA ALA A 229 13.31 -18.11 -13.29
C ALA A 229 12.13 -18.82 -13.97
N GLY A 230 11.01 -18.97 -13.23
CA GLY A 230 9.86 -19.78 -13.65
C GLY A 230 8.94 -19.10 -14.69
N ASP A 231 9.07 -17.81 -15.00
CA ASP A 231 8.39 -17.17 -16.14
C ASP A 231 9.10 -17.54 -17.46
N THR A 232 9.09 -18.85 -17.79
CA THR A 232 9.84 -19.44 -18.90
C THR A 232 9.37 -18.98 -20.29
N PHE A 233 8.20 -18.33 -20.38
CA PHE A 233 7.65 -17.82 -21.63
C PHE A 233 8.09 -16.39 -21.97
N ARG A 234 8.90 -15.78 -21.10
CA ARG A 234 9.37 -14.40 -21.27
C ARG A 234 10.89 -14.34 -21.15
N ALA A 235 11.57 -14.53 -22.29
CA ALA A 235 13.03 -14.50 -22.36
C ALA A 235 13.64 -13.26 -21.66
N ALA A 236 13.08 -12.07 -21.90
CA ALA A 236 13.54 -10.85 -21.26
C ALA A 236 13.39 -10.85 -19.72
N ALA A 237 12.39 -11.54 -19.15
CA ALA A 237 12.25 -11.67 -17.70
C ALA A 237 13.32 -12.61 -17.13
N VAL A 238 13.63 -13.70 -17.84
CA VAL A 238 14.69 -14.63 -17.47
C VAL A 238 16.05 -13.92 -17.51
N GLU A 239 16.36 -13.20 -18.59
CA GLU A 239 17.60 -12.42 -18.74
C GLU A 239 17.72 -11.34 -17.63
N GLN A 240 16.63 -10.63 -17.35
CA GLN A 240 16.62 -9.65 -16.27
C GLN A 240 16.95 -10.28 -14.92
N LEU A 241 16.40 -11.47 -14.65
CA LEU A 241 16.64 -12.16 -13.38
C LEU A 241 18.08 -12.68 -13.29
N GLN A 242 18.67 -13.12 -14.40
CA GLN A 242 20.11 -13.47 -14.48
C GLN A 242 20.98 -12.27 -14.15
N VAL A 243 20.68 -11.09 -14.73
CA VAL A 243 21.43 -9.86 -14.41
C VAL A 243 21.34 -9.51 -12.91
N TRP A 244 20.17 -9.69 -12.30
CA TRP A 244 20.02 -9.51 -10.85
C TRP A 244 20.83 -10.52 -10.05
N GLY A 245 20.79 -11.80 -10.46
CA GLY A 245 21.56 -12.86 -9.83
C GLY A 245 23.08 -12.61 -9.89
N ASP A 246 23.59 -12.22 -11.05
CA ASP A 246 25.00 -11.89 -11.25
C ASP A 246 25.43 -10.72 -10.35
N ARG A 247 24.63 -9.65 -10.30
CA ARG A 247 24.91 -8.48 -9.44
C ARG A 247 24.92 -8.81 -7.95
N ALA A 248 24.02 -9.70 -7.52
CA ALA A 248 23.91 -10.10 -6.12
C ALA A 248 24.84 -11.28 -5.75
N GLY A 249 25.49 -11.93 -6.72
CA GLY A 249 26.22 -13.16 -6.51
C GLY A 249 25.31 -14.31 -6.05
N VAL A 250 24.11 -14.41 -6.63
CA VAL A 250 23.08 -15.41 -6.33
C VAL A 250 22.85 -16.28 -7.56
N PRO A 251 22.92 -17.62 -7.45
CA PRO A 251 22.65 -18.51 -8.57
C PRO A 251 21.19 -18.43 -9.03
N VAL A 252 21.01 -18.29 -10.35
CA VAL A 252 19.70 -18.31 -11.01
C VAL A 252 19.61 -19.54 -11.89
N LEU A 253 18.62 -20.40 -11.61
CA LEU A 253 18.31 -21.53 -12.47
C LEU A 253 17.33 -21.07 -13.55
N THR A 254 17.67 -21.43 -14.78
CA THR A 254 16.87 -21.14 -15.98
C THR A 254 16.60 -22.42 -16.75
N ALA A 255 15.59 -22.38 -17.60
CA ALA A 255 15.30 -23.45 -18.57
C ALA A 255 15.09 -22.82 -19.96
N PRO A 256 15.19 -23.61 -21.05
CA PRO A 256 14.85 -23.12 -22.37
C PRO A 256 13.46 -22.47 -22.44
N GLU A 257 13.30 -21.51 -23.34
CA GLU A 257 12.01 -20.83 -23.53
C GLU A 257 10.87 -21.83 -23.77
N GLY A 258 9.74 -21.62 -23.13
CA GLY A 258 8.56 -22.48 -23.20
C GLY A 258 8.68 -23.81 -22.44
N SER A 259 9.76 -24.02 -21.68
CA SER A 259 9.87 -25.17 -20.78
C SER A 259 8.83 -25.15 -19.68
N ASP A 260 8.51 -26.35 -19.14
CA ASP A 260 7.58 -26.49 -18.02
C ASP A 260 8.13 -25.82 -16.74
N PRO A 261 7.48 -24.76 -16.21
CA PRO A 261 7.91 -24.09 -14.99
C PRO A 261 7.98 -25.01 -13.76
N ALA A 262 7.10 -26.02 -13.71
CA ALA A 262 7.09 -26.96 -12.59
C ALA A 262 8.34 -27.88 -12.60
N SER A 263 8.84 -28.25 -13.78
CA SER A 263 10.12 -28.99 -13.89
C SER A 263 11.29 -28.15 -13.40
N LEU A 264 11.36 -26.90 -13.80
CA LEU A 264 12.39 -25.97 -13.31
C LEU A 264 12.32 -25.77 -11.79
N ALA A 265 11.11 -25.60 -11.24
CA ALA A 265 10.92 -25.49 -9.79
C ALA A 265 11.39 -26.74 -9.04
N PHE A 266 11.18 -27.94 -9.61
CA PHE A 266 11.66 -29.20 -9.02
C PHE A 266 13.20 -29.28 -9.02
N ASP A 267 13.83 -28.90 -10.13
CA ASP A 267 15.29 -28.90 -10.25
C ASP A 267 15.92 -27.87 -9.32
N ALA A 268 15.30 -26.68 -9.21
CA ALA A 268 15.73 -25.65 -8.30
C ALA A 268 15.61 -26.08 -6.84
N MET A 269 14.53 -26.77 -6.47
CA MET A 269 14.34 -27.32 -5.14
C MET A 269 15.41 -28.38 -4.83
N THR A 270 15.72 -29.26 -5.80
CA THR A 270 16.75 -30.29 -5.67
C THR A 270 18.12 -29.65 -5.45
N LYS A 271 18.46 -28.62 -6.25
CA LYS A 271 19.71 -27.90 -6.11
C LYS A 271 19.82 -27.15 -4.79
N ALA A 272 18.77 -26.42 -4.40
CA ALA A 272 18.75 -25.65 -3.17
C ALA A 272 18.91 -26.54 -1.92
N GLN A 273 18.30 -27.73 -1.93
CA GLN A 273 18.49 -28.74 -0.88
C GLN A 273 19.91 -29.28 -0.86
N ALA A 274 20.50 -29.61 -2.03
CA ALA A 274 21.85 -30.14 -2.13
C ALA A 274 22.91 -29.12 -1.68
N ASP A 275 22.71 -27.85 -2.02
CA ASP A 275 23.59 -26.73 -1.63
C ASP A 275 23.40 -26.27 -0.19
N GLY A 276 22.35 -26.75 0.52
CA GLY A 276 21.99 -26.29 1.86
C GLY A 276 21.56 -24.83 1.90
N ALA A 277 20.95 -24.34 0.81
CA ALA A 277 20.52 -22.96 0.69
C ALA A 277 19.50 -22.56 1.79
N ASP A 278 19.59 -21.33 2.28
CA ASP A 278 18.62 -20.80 3.25
C ASP A 278 17.27 -20.50 2.60
N LEU A 279 17.29 -19.96 1.37
CA LEU A 279 16.08 -19.58 0.63
C LEU A 279 16.11 -20.08 -0.82
N LEU A 280 14.94 -20.49 -1.30
CA LEU A 280 14.64 -20.68 -2.71
C LEU A 280 13.52 -19.73 -3.10
N MET A 281 13.78 -18.81 -4.04
CA MET A 281 12.78 -17.90 -4.60
C MET A 281 12.38 -18.38 -5.99
N ILE A 282 11.08 -18.55 -6.22
CA ILE A 282 10.52 -19.03 -7.48
C ILE A 282 9.71 -17.89 -8.13
N ASP A 283 10.21 -17.36 -9.26
CA ASP A 283 9.43 -16.45 -10.13
C ASP A 283 8.36 -17.24 -10.88
N THR A 284 7.24 -16.59 -11.19
CA THR A 284 6.14 -17.21 -11.92
C THR A 284 5.62 -16.32 -13.05
N ALA A 285 4.98 -16.91 -14.05
CA ALA A 285 4.23 -16.17 -15.05
C ALA A 285 3.13 -15.33 -14.38
N GLY A 286 2.71 -14.25 -15.04
CA GLY A 286 1.68 -13.33 -14.52
C GLY A 286 0.55 -13.07 -15.50
N ARG A 287 0.16 -14.07 -16.31
CA ARG A 287 -0.85 -13.96 -17.37
C ARG A 287 -2.27 -14.07 -16.83
N LEU A 288 -2.71 -13.05 -16.05
CA LEU A 288 -4.02 -13.08 -15.40
C LEU A 288 -5.20 -13.09 -16.39
N GLN A 289 -4.99 -12.59 -17.61
CA GLN A 289 -6.00 -12.67 -18.70
C GLN A 289 -6.39 -14.12 -19.06
N ASN A 290 -5.48 -15.08 -18.85
CA ASN A 290 -5.76 -16.51 -18.95
C ASN A 290 -5.72 -17.17 -17.56
N ARG A 291 -6.75 -16.91 -16.77
CA ARG A 291 -6.83 -17.34 -15.35
C ARG A 291 -6.68 -18.86 -15.19
N GLN A 292 -7.33 -19.63 -16.08
CA GLN A 292 -7.32 -21.09 -15.96
C GLN A 292 -5.94 -21.67 -16.15
N ASP A 293 -5.19 -21.27 -17.19
CA ASP A 293 -3.84 -21.75 -17.44
C ASP A 293 -2.89 -21.35 -16.30
N LEU A 294 -3.01 -20.11 -15.80
CA LEU A 294 -2.23 -19.64 -14.66
C LEU A 294 -2.51 -20.46 -13.40
N MET A 295 -3.79 -20.79 -13.15
CA MET A 295 -4.18 -21.65 -12.01
C MET A 295 -3.55 -23.04 -12.12
N GLU A 296 -3.64 -23.67 -13.30
CA GLU A 296 -3.10 -25.00 -13.55
C GLU A 296 -1.57 -25.01 -13.41
N GLU A 297 -0.91 -23.96 -13.91
CA GLU A 297 0.55 -23.78 -13.79
C GLU A 297 0.98 -23.64 -12.32
N LEU A 298 0.37 -22.71 -11.57
CA LEU A 298 0.67 -22.52 -10.16
C LEU A 298 0.38 -23.77 -9.31
N ALA A 299 -0.77 -24.40 -9.53
CA ALA A 299 -1.12 -25.66 -8.86
C ALA A 299 -0.12 -26.78 -9.19
N LYS A 300 0.39 -26.83 -10.42
CA LYS A 300 1.39 -27.79 -10.85
C LYS A 300 2.75 -27.54 -10.16
N ILE A 301 3.19 -26.28 -10.11
CA ILE A 301 4.41 -25.89 -9.40
C ILE A 301 4.29 -26.31 -7.93
N VAL A 302 3.24 -25.90 -7.21
CA VAL A 302 3.02 -26.26 -5.80
C VAL A 302 3.01 -27.76 -5.60
N ARG A 303 2.27 -28.50 -6.43
CA ARG A 303 2.24 -29.98 -6.33
C ARG A 303 3.60 -30.63 -6.51
N VAL A 304 4.45 -30.06 -7.37
CA VAL A 304 5.77 -30.64 -7.65
C VAL A 304 6.78 -30.33 -6.55
N ILE A 305 6.81 -29.12 -6.02
CA ILE A 305 7.70 -28.77 -4.91
C ILE A 305 7.31 -29.52 -3.61
N ARG A 306 6.00 -29.75 -3.38
CA ARG A 306 5.48 -30.54 -2.24
C ARG A 306 5.91 -32.01 -2.26
N LYS A 307 6.38 -32.55 -3.39
CA LYS A 307 7.02 -33.89 -3.42
C LYS A 307 8.37 -33.90 -2.74
N LYS A 308 9.04 -32.75 -2.63
CA LYS A 308 10.33 -32.57 -1.97
C LYS A 308 10.19 -32.08 -0.53
N ASP A 309 9.22 -31.20 -0.30
CA ASP A 309 8.88 -30.65 1.01
C ASP A 309 7.36 -30.45 1.07
N PRO A 310 6.64 -31.24 1.87
CA PRO A 310 5.18 -31.17 1.97
C PRO A 310 4.63 -29.82 2.41
N ASP A 311 5.42 -29.05 3.17
CA ASP A 311 5.03 -27.74 3.71
C ASP A 311 5.32 -26.58 2.73
N ALA A 312 6.01 -26.85 1.61
CA ALA A 312 6.30 -25.84 0.60
C ALA A 312 5.05 -25.52 -0.26
N PRO A 313 4.92 -24.27 -0.74
CA PRO A 313 5.75 -23.10 -0.44
C PRO A 313 5.51 -22.61 0.99
N HIS A 314 6.55 -22.16 1.66
CA HIS A 314 6.45 -21.62 3.04
C HIS A 314 5.89 -20.18 3.02
N ASN A 315 6.11 -19.45 1.93
CA ASN A 315 5.52 -18.16 1.67
C ASN A 315 5.07 -18.08 0.21
N THR A 316 3.89 -17.53 -0.01
CA THR A 316 3.43 -17.09 -1.33
C THR A 316 3.28 -15.58 -1.29
N LEU A 317 4.18 -14.87 -1.96
CA LEU A 317 4.20 -13.41 -2.00
C LEU A 317 3.46 -12.91 -3.23
N LEU A 318 2.40 -12.14 -3.03
CA LEU A 318 1.73 -11.45 -4.12
C LEU A 318 2.33 -10.05 -4.31
N VAL A 319 2.90 -9.82 -5.49
CA VAL A 319 3.48 -8.53 -5.88
C VAL A 319 2.44 -7.74 -6.67
N LEU A 320 2.07 -6.58 -6.12
CA LEU A 320 1.06 -5.67 -6.66
C LEU A 320 1.72 -4.37 -7.11
N ASP A 321 1.14 -3.76 -8.14
CA ASP A 321 1.51 -2.46 -8.67
C ASP A 321 0.54 -1.40 -8.15
N ALA A 322 1.03 -0.41 -7.40
CA ALA A 322 0.21 0.65 -6.82
C ALA A 322 -0.50 1.51 -7.88
N THR A 323 0.07 1.61 -9.08
CA THR A 323 -0.51 2.40 -10.17
C THR A 323 -1.83 1.80 -10.72
N THR A 324 -2.11 0.54 -10.39
CA THR A 324 -3.36 -0.12 -10.81
C THR A 324 -4.58 0.29 -9.98
N GLY A 325 -4.37 1.03 -8.88
CA GLY A 325 -5.44 1.53 -8.02
C GLY A 325 -6.38 0.42 -7.53
N GLN A 326 -7.69 0.65 -7.56
CA GLN A 326 -8.71 -0.29 -7.08
C GLN A 326 -8.68 -1.67 -7.76
N ASN A 327 -8.13 -1.78 -8.96
CA ASN A 327 -7.95 -3.09 -9.62
C ASN A 327 -7.04 -4.05 -8.82
N ALA A 328 -6.17 -3.52 -7.94
CA ALA A 328 -5.35 -4.35 -7.06
C ALA A 328 -6.19 -5.22 -6.12
N LEU A 329 -7.38 -4.76 -5.68
CA LEU A 329 -8.26 -5.55 -4.81
C LEU A 329 -8.75 -6.82 -5.52
N SER A 330 -9.19 -6.70 -6.78
CA SER A 330 -9.62 -7.85 -7.57
C SER A 330 -8.47 -8.82 -7.87
N GLN A 331 -7.24 -8.32 -8.00
CA GLN A 331 -6.05 -9.18 -8.10
C GLN A 331 -5.84 -9.98 -6.81
N VAL A 332 -5.91 -9.34 -5.63
CA VAL A 332 -5.78 -10.04 -4.34
C VAL A 332 -6.85 -11.12 -4.20
N GLU A 333 -8.11 -10.81 -4.47
CA GLU A 333 -9.21 -11.80 -4.43
C GLU A 333 -8.92 -13.01 -5.32
N THR A 334 -8.45 -12.75 -6.53
CA THR A 334 -8.12 -13.80 -7.49
C THR A 334 -6.94 -14.64 -7.01
N PHE A 335 -5.81 -14.02 -6.69
CA PHE A 335 -4.61 -14.77 -6.28
C PHE A 335 -4.75 -15.45 -4.93
N LYS A 336 -5.53 -14.90 -3.99
CA LYS A 336 -5.84 -15.56 -2.71
C LYS A 336 -6.56 -16.90 -2.91
N LYS A 337 -7.45 -16.97 -3.91
CA LYS A 337 -8.14 -18.23 -4.27
C LYS A 337 -7.22 -19.22 -5.00
N LEU A 338 -6.19 -18.71 -5.73
CA LEU A 338 -5.37 -19.53 -6.62
C LEU A 338 -4.11 -20.10 -5.96
N ALA A 339 -3.47 -19.36 -5.06
CA ALA A 339 -2.10 -19.62 -4.66
C ALA A 339 -1.85 -19.52 -3.16
N ASP A 340 -2.88 -19.46 -2.32
CA ASP A 340 -2.78 -19.36 -0.87
C ASP A 340 -1.80 -18.26 -0.43
N VAL A 341 -2.11 -17.02 -0.84
CA VAL A 341 -1.25 -15.84 -0.61
C VAL A 341 -1.02 -15.61 0.88
N SER A 342 0.23 -15.61 1.31
CA SER A 342 0.64 -15.42 2.71
C SER A 342 1.02 -13.98 3.03
N GLY A 343 1.29 -13.14 2.02
CA GLY A 343 1.64 -11.74 2.21
C GLY A 343 1.78 -10.97 0.91
N LEU A 344 1.80 -9.64 1.04
CA LEU A 344 1.81 -8.68 -0.05
C LEU A 344 3.14 -7.93 -0.11
N ILE A 345 3.52 -7.56 -1.33
CA ILE A 345 4.54 -6.55 -1.61
C ILE A 345 3.93 -5.55 -2.58
N MET A 346 3.89 -4.27 -2.19
CA MET A 346 3.42 -3.20 -3.06
C MET A 346 4.61 -2.52 -3.73
N THR A 347 4.56 -2.39 -5.06
CA THR A 347 5.60 -1.73 -5.87
C THR A 347 5.07 -0.44 -6.49
N LYS A 348 5.97 0.37 -7.04
CA LYS A 348 5.68 1.59 -7.81
C LYS A 348 4.85 2.65 -7.07
N LEU A 349 4.99 2.73 -5.76
CA LEU A 349 4.35 3.78 -4.98
C LEU A 349 4.82 5.18 -5.40
N ASP A 350 6.03 5.31 -5.95
CA ASP A 350 6.59 6.54 -6.51
C ASP A 350 5.92 7.02 -7.82
N GLY A 351 5.21 6.14 -8.49
CA GLY A 351 4.53 6.42 -9.77
C GLY A 351 3.09 6.87 -9.64
N THR A 352 2.52 6.91 -8.45
CA THR A 352 1.08 7.12 -8.26
C THR A 352 0.74 8.22 -7.26
N ALA A 353 -0.35 8.94 -7.54
CA ALA A 353 -1.03 9.80 -6.55
C ALA A 353 -2.10 9.01 -5.72
N LYS A 354 -2.11 7.68 -5.81
CA LYS A 354 -3.19 6.80 -5.37
C LYS A 354 -2.73 5.85 -4.25
N GLY A 355 -2.00 6.37 -3.27
CA GLY A 355 -1.49 5.61 -2.12
C GLY A 355 -2.58 4.97 -1.25
N GLY A 356 -3.81 5.50 -1.31
CA GLY A 356 -4.96 4.99 -0.54
C GLY A 356 -5.32 3.54 -0.83
N VAL A 357 -4.97 3.01 -2.02
CA VAL A 357 -5.22 1.60 -2.35
C VAL A 357 -4.56 0.62 -1.36
N LEU A 358 -3.41 0.98 -0.79
CA LEU A 358 -2.75 0.13 0.20
C LEU A 358 -3.56 0.04 1.51
N VAL A 359 -4.19 1.16 1.90
CA VAL A 359 -5.10 1.21 3.05
C VAL A 359 -6.33 0.33 2.79
N ALA A 360 -6.94 0.44 1.60
CA ALA A 360 -8.06 -0.41 1.19
C ALA A 360 -7.73 -1.91 1.21
N LEU A 361 -6.52 -2.27 0.76
CA LEU A 361 -6.05 -3.67 0.78
C LEU A 361 -5.87 -4.20 2.20
N ALA A 362 -5.26 -3.39 3.08
CA ALA A 362 -5.07 -3.74 4.49
C ALA A 362 -6.40 -3.98 5.18
N ASP A 363 -7.31 -3.04 5.00
CA ASP A 363 -8.61 -3.01 5.60
C ASP A 363 -9.51 -4.18 5.16
N LYS A 364 -9.56 -4.44 3.84
CA LYS A 364 -10.43 -5.49 3.27
C LYS A 364 -9.90 -6.91 3.48
N PHE A 365 -8.59 -7.11 3.39
CA PHE A 365 -8.03 -8.48 3.35
C PHE A 365 -7.25 -8.88 4.59
N GLY A 366 -6.74 -7.93 5.38
CA GLY A 366 -5.93 -8.21 6.57
C GLY A 366 -4.66 -9.03 6.29
N LEU A 367 -4.20 -9.08 5.03
CA LEU A 367 -3.00 -9.80 4.66
C LEU A 367 -1.74 -9.03 5.08
N PRO A 368 -0.70 -9.71 5.59
CA PRO A 368 0.57 -9.06 5.89
C PRO A 368 1.14 -8.30 4.70
N ILE A 369 1.59 -7.06 4.91
CA ILE A 369 2.36 -6.27 3.94
C ILE A 369 3.81 -6.34 4.39
N HIS A 370 4.64 -7.07 3.63
CA HIS A 370 6.01 -7.35 4.02
C HIS A 370 6.99 -6.26 3.61
N ALA A 371 6.73 -5.62 2.47
CA ALA A 371 7.60 -4.58 1.94
C ALA A 371 6.84 -3.66 0.97
N ILE A 372 7.37 -2.45 0.81
CA ILE A 372 6.94 -1.47 -0.18
C ILE A 372 8.10 -1.03 -1.05
N GLY A 373 7.82 -0.82 -2.34
CA GLY A 373 8.79 -0.37 -3.35
C GLY A 373 8.47 1.03 -3.85
N VAL A 374 9.48 1.90 -3.80
CA VAL A 374 9.40 3.32 -4.16
C VAL A 374 10.40 3.71 -5.25
N GLY A 375 10.76 2.79 -6.11
CA GLY A 375 11.70 3.01 -7.21
C GLY A 375 12.45 1.75 -7.64
N GLU A 376 13.51 1.89 -8.42
CA GLU A 376 14.18 0.77 -9.09
C GLU A 376 15.43 0.25 -8.37
N GLN A 377 16.05 1.03 -7.49
CA GLN A 377 17.27 0.65 -6.78
C GLN A 377 17.01 -0.44 -5.73
N ILE A 378 18.04 -1.16 -5.30
CA ILE A 378 17.94 -2.21 -4.27
C ILE A 378 17.31 -1.65 -2.99
N ASP A 379 17.78 -0.48 -2.57
CA ASP A 379 17.33 0.22 -1.36
C ASP A 379 15.95 0.88 -1.50
N ASP A 380 15.34 0.82 -2.69
CA ASP A 380 13.96 1.28 -2.93
C ASP A 380 12.90 0.24 -2.57
N LEU A 381 13.30 -0.91 -2.06
CA LEU A 381 12.40 -1.90 -1.44
C LEU A 381 12.74 -2.00 0.04
N ALA A 382 11.82 -1.62 0.90
CA ALA A 382 12.02 -1.65 2.34
C ALA A 382 10.87 -2.35 3.07
N PRO A 383 11.09 -2.84 4.29
CA PRO A 383 10.02 -3.29 5.16
C PRO A 383 8.94 -2.20 5.31
N PHE A 384 7.69 -2.63 5.42
CA PHE A 384 6.59 -1.71 5.57
C PHE A 384 6.52 -1.18 7.00
N ASP A 385 6.49 0.16 7.13
CA ASP A 385 6.27 0.87 8.39
C ASP A 385 4.94 1.64 8.30
N PRO A 386 3.97 1.37 9.19
CA PRO A 386 2.63 1.94 9.12
C PRO A 386 2.58 3.43 9.47
N GLU A 387 3.38 3.89 10.43
CA GLU A 387 3.42 5.30 10.81
C GLU A 387 4.09 6.16 9.74
N ASP A 388 5.25 5.70 9.25
CA ASP A 388 5.98 6.38 8.18
C ASP A 388 5.13 6.48 6.91
N PHE A 389 4.39 5.42 6.59
CA PHE A 389 3.48 5.41 5.44
C PHE A 389 2.31 6.37 5.65
N ALA A 390 1.64 6.33 6.82
CA ALA A 390 0.50 7.20 7.11
C ALA A 390 0.89 8.68 7.06
N LYS A 391 2.02 9.07 7.65
CA LYS A 391 2.57 10.44 7.58
C LYS A 391 2.90 10.84 6.14
N ALA A 392 3.54 9.94 5.38
CA ALA A 392 3.87 10.22 3.99
C ALA A 392 2.63 10.36 3.10
N LEU A 393 1.54 9.61 3.37
CA LEU A 393 0.29 9.67 2.63
C LEU A 393 -0.47 10.97 2.90
N THR A 394 -0.54 11.40 4.16
CA THR A 394 -1.31 12.58 4.61
C THR A 394 -0.53 13.89 4.53
N GLY A 395 0.76 13.87 4.19
CA GLY A 395 1.61 15.05 4.16
C GLY A 395 2.03 15.58 5.53
N LEU A 396 1.78 14.84 6.62
CA LEU A 396 2.18 15.24 7.97
C LEU A 396 3.71 15.13 8.13
N GLU A 397 4.31 16.11 8.82
CA GLU A 397 5.76 16.17 9.07
C GLU A 397 6.19 15.42 10.34
#